data_e99a06a92ac2f49a9914df91b97efd9f
#
_entry.id   e99a06a92ac2f49a9914df91b97efd9f
#
_cell.length_a   1.000
_cell.length_b   1.000
_cell.length_c   1.000
_cell.angle_alpha   90.00
_cell.angle_beta   90.00
_cell.angle_gamma   90.00
#
_symmetry.space_group_name_H-M   'P 1'
#
loop_
_entity.id
_entity.type
_entity.pdbx_description
1 polymer ?
#
loop_
_entity_poly.entity_id
_entity_poly.type
_entity_poly.pdbx_seq_one_letter_code
_entity_poly.pdbx_strand_id
1 'polypeptide(L)'
;MEIENIELSFLSYSDYQELKNAMIEAYTNLPNTYWAQQHINSLITKFPEGQVVIKVNGEIAGCALSIIVDYDKYGLNHTYKEITGNYTFNTHTPKGDVLYGIEVFIKTEFRGLRLGRRLYDYRKDLCERLNLRGIAFGGRIPNYHEHAEDLTPKEYINKVRLKEINDPVLNFQISNDFHPVKILKAYLEGDEASNEYAVLLEWDNIYYEKPTKKPVTVKKIVRLGLIQWQMRLYHNLDELMQQAEYFIDAVSGYRCDFALFPEFFNAPLMMDYNHLSEPEAIRELSKYTEEIVQRFSELAISYNIN
;
A
#
# COMPACT_ATOMS: atom_id res chain seq x y z
N MET A 1 20.88 1.20 -6.81
CA MET A 1 20.73 2.41 -5.99
C MET A 1 20.71 1.94 -4.54
N GLU A 2 21.62 2.42 -3.72
CA GLU A 2 21.64 2.12 -2.29
C GLU A 2 20.50 2.89 -1.62
N ILE A 3 19.68 2.19 -0.85
CA ILE A 3 18.51 2.78 -0.18
C ILE A 3 18.92 3.06 1.27
N GLU A 4 19.04 4.34 1.60
CA GLU A 4 19.40 4.78 2.95
C GLU A 4 18.17 5.17 3.77
N ASN A 5 17.13 5.70 3.11
CA ASN A 5 15.93 6.19 3.79
C ASN A 5 14.68 6.02 2.90
N ILE A 6 13.58 5.60 3.54
CA ILE A 6 12.24 5.62 2.96
C ILE A 6 11.33 6.36 3.93
N GLU A 7 10.74 7.47 3.47
CA GLU A 7 9.90 8.35 4.29
C GLU A 7 8.51 8.50 3.66
N LEU A 8 7.47 8.43 4.47
CA LEU A 8 6.11 8.79 4.10
C LEU A 8 5.79 10.14 4.77
N SER A 9 5.45 11.14 3.98
CA SER A 9 5.15 12.49 4.45
C SER A 9 3.91 13.07 3.78
N PHE A 10 3.34 14.11 4.38
CA PHE A 10 2.26 14.84 3.74
C PHE A 10 2.80 15.62 2.54
N LEU A 11 2.02 15.61 1.47
CA LEU A 11 2.30 16.41 0.28
C LEU A 11 2.20 17.90 0.63
N SER A 12 3.24 18.64 0.30
CA SER A 12 3.31 20.08 0.49
C SER A 12 3.20 20.83 -0.84
N TYR A 13 2.91 22.14 -0.78
CA TYR A 13 2.87 22.98 -1.99
C TYR A 13 4.20 23.04 -2.72
N SER A 14 5.32 22.93 -2.01
CA SER A 14 6.67 22.93 -2.58
C SER A 14 7.00 21.64 -3.34
N ASP A 15 6.33 20.53 -3.05
CA ASP A 15 6.55 19.25 -3.70
C ASP A 15 5.94 19.17 -5.11
N TYR A 16 5.13 20.16 -5.52
CA TYR A 16 4.35 20.05 -6.75
C TYR A 16 5.17 19.75 -8.00
N GLN A 17 6.30 20.43 -8.19
CA GLN A 17 7.10 20.23 -9.42
C GLN A 17 7.70 18.83 -9.49
N GLU A 18 8.15 18.33 -8.35
CA GLU A 18 8.71 16.99 -8.22
C GLU A 18 7.61 15.93 -8.41
N LEU A 19 6.45 16.12 -7.76
CA LEU A 19 5.27 15.26 -7.94
C LEU A 19 4.85 15.19 -9.42
N LYS A 20 4.79 16.34 -10.11
CA LYS A 20 4.45 16.39 -11.54
C LYS A 20 5.42 15.55 -12.37
N ASN A 21 6.71 15.68 -12.14
CA ASN A 21 7.73 14.90 -12.85
C ASN A 21 7.56 13.41 -12.57
N ALA A 22 7.36 13.03 -11.29
CA ALA A 22 7.13 11.66 -10.89
C ALA A 22 5.88 11.04 -11.55
N MET A 23 4.79 11.82 -11.71
CA MET A 23 3.59 11.38 -12.44
C MET A 23 3.84 11.15 -13.93
N ILE A 24 4.57 12.06 -14.59
CA ILE A 24 4.94 11.91 -16.00
C ILE A 24 5.78 10.64 -16.22
N GLU A 25 6.72 10.37 -15.33
CA GLU A 25 7.55 9.16 -15.38
C GLU A 25 6.78 7.88 -15.09
N ALA A 26 5.81 7.93 -14.17
CA ALA A 26 4.98 6.77 -13.84
C ALA A 26 4.01 6.37 -14.95
N TYR A 27 3.57 7.33 -15.76
CA TYR A 27 2.52 7.17 -16.78
C TYR A 27 3.00 7.46 -18.19
N THR A 28 4.13 6.92 -18.58
CA THR A 28 4.79 7.17 -19.90
C THR A 28 3.91 6.92 -21.12
N ASN A 29 2.86 6.10 -20.99
CA ASN A 29 1.99 5.70 -22.09
C ASN A 29 0.68 6.51 -22.17
N LEU A 30 0.48 7.51 -21.32
CA LEU A 30 -0.74 8.31 -21.30
C LEU A 30 -0.41 9.80 -21.52
N PRO A 31 -1.07 10.51 -22.46
CA PRO A 31 -0.89 11.95 -22.61
C PRO A 31 -1.54 12.70 -21.45
N ASN A 32 -0.92 13.81 -21.02
CA ASN A 32 -1.46 14.72 -19.98
C ASN A 32 -1.76 14.04 -18.62
N THR A 33 -0.86 13.20 -18.14
CA THR A 33 -1.05 12.30 -17.00
C THR A 33 -0.72 12.91 -15.64
N TYR A 34 -0.67 14.21 -15.54
CA TYR A 34 -0.40 14.89 -14.28
C TYR A 34 -1.51 15.86 -13.87
N TRP A 35 -1.73 15.96 -12.60
CA TRP A 35 -2.65 16.96 -12.04
C TRP A 35 -2.08 18.36 -12.17
N ALA A 36 -2.90 19.31 -12.63
CA ALA A 36 -2.50 20.71 -12.62
C ALA A 36 -2.29 21.22 -11.20
N GLN A 37 -1.39 22.18 -11.01
CA GLN A 37 -1.03 22.71 -9.69
C GLN A 37 -2.24 23.17 -8.88
N GLN A 38 -3.22 23.79 -9.51
CA GLN A 38 -4.46 24.22 -8.85
C GLN A 38 -5.25 23.06 -8.23
N HIS A 39 -5.25 21.89 -8.87
CA HIS A 39 -5.93 20.70 -8.38
C HIS A 39 -5.21 20.15 -7.13
N ILE A 40 -3.89 20.03 -7.20
CA ILE A 40 -3.07 19.60 -6.07
C ILE A 40 -3.20 20.57 -4.89
N ASN A 41 -3.14 21.88 -5.15
CA ASN A 41 -3.32 22.88 -4.11
C ASN A 41 -4.72 22.78 -3.46
N SER A 42 -5.76 22.51 -4.26
CA SER A 42 -7.11 22.30 -3.75
C SER A 42 -7.20 21.09 -2.81
N LEU A 43 -6.55 19.98 -3.17
CA LEU A 43 -6.50 18.77 -2.33
C LEU A 43 -5.76 19.04 -1.01
N ILE A 44 -4.56 19.63 -1.09
CA ILE A 44 -3.76 19.97 0.11
C ILE A 44 -4.54 20.91 1.04
N THR A 45 -5.22 21.93 0.48
CA THR A 45 -6.00 22.88 1.29
C THR A 45 -7.20 22.21 1.98
N LYS A 46 -7.91 21.33 1.27
CA LYS A 46 -9.17 20.73 1.76
C LYS A 46 -8.95 19.57 2.71
N PHE A 47 -7.93 18.74 2.44
CA PHE A 47 -7.70 17.51 3.19
C PHE A 47 -6.22 17.12 3.13
N PRO A 48 -5.33 17.83 3.87
CA PRO A 48 -3.89 17.63 3.79
C PRO A 48 -3.45 16.20 4.18
N GLU A 49 -4.06 15.62 5.21
CA GLU A 49 -3.74 14.25 5.67
C GLU A 49 -4.18 13.14 4.69
N GLY A 50 -5.04 13.46 3.73
CA GLY A 50 -5.39 12.55 2.64
C GLY A 50 -4.43 12.60 1.45
N GLN A 51 -3.43 13.49 1.47
CA GLN A 51 -2.47 13.71 0.39
C GLN A 51 -1.07 13.34 0.89
N VAL A 52 -0.56 12.20 0.48
CA VAL A 52 0.73 11.71 0.95
C VAL A 52 1.66 11.38 -0.20
N VAL A 53 2.94 11.57 0.04
CA VAL A 53 4.04 11.14 -0.81
C VAL A 53 4.93 10.17 -0.06
N ILE A 54 5.51 9.23 -0.80
CA ILE A 54 6.56 8.37 -0.30
C ILE A 54 7.85 8.75 -0.99
N LYS A 55 8.90 9.01 -0.21
CA LYS A 55 10.20 9.44 -0.69
C LYS A 55 11.24 8.36 -0.42
N VAL A 56 12.13 8.15 -1.38
CA VAL A 56 13.31 7.29 -1.25
C VAL A 56 14.53 8.19 -1.37
N ASN A 57 15.38 8.20 -0.35
CA ASN A 57 16.55 9.09 -0.27
C ASN A 57 16.21 10.56 -0.54
N GLY A 58 15.01 11.01 -0.12
CA GLY A 58 14.54 12.39 -0.31
C GLY A 58 13.81 12.65 -1.63
N GLU A 59 13.83 11.73 -2.60
CA GLU A 59 13.14 11.85 -3.88
C GLU A 59 11.73 11.24 -3.83
N ILE A 60 10.73 11.91 -4.43
CA ILE A 60 9.35 11.38 -4.53
C ILE A 60 9.33 10.13 -5.41
N ALA A 61 9.16 8.99 -4.77
CA ALA A 61 9.01 7.68 -5.41
C ALA A 61 7.57 7.36 -5.80
N GLY A 62 6.59 8.00 -5.16
CA GLY A 62 5.17 7.81 -5.43
C GLY A 62 4.28 8.64 -4.53
N CYS A 63 2.97 8.57 -4.77
CA CYS A 63 1.99 9.27 -3.95
C CYS A 63 0.68 8.49 -3.80
N ALA A 64 -0.13 8.92 -2.84
CA ALA A 64 -1.54 8.56 -2.71
C ALA A 64 -2.37 9.81 -2.40
N LEU A 65 -3.36 10.09 -3.25
CA LEU A 65 -4.27 11.21 -3.10
C LEU A 65 -5.68 10.68 -2.79
N SER A 66 -6.36 11.31 -1.85
CA SER A 66 -7.67 10.87 -1.39
C SER A 66 -8.58 12.05 -1.04
N ILE A 67 -9.88 11.80 -1.06
CA ILE A 67 -10.91 12.69 -0.53
C ILE A 67 -11.85 11.88 0.37
N ILE A 68 -12.61 12.55 1.23
CA ILE A 68 -13.72 11.94 1.96
C ILE A 68 -14.99 12.30 1.24
N VAL A 69 -15.86 11.32 1.00
CA VAL A 69 -17.13 11.52 0.31
C VAL A 69 -18.30 10.96 1.12
N ASP A 70 -19.46 11.55 0.95
CA ASP A 70 -20.74 10.94 1.32
C ASP A 70 -21.08 9.93 0.23
N TYR A 71 -20.76 8.66 0.49
CA TYR A 71 -20.79 7.62 -0.53
C TYR A 71 -22.21 7.25 -0.95
N ASP A 72 -23.19 7.40 -0.06
CA ASP A 72 -24.60 7.13 -0.38
C ASP A 72 -25.11 8.10 -1.46
N LYS A 73 -24.52 9.28 -1.57
CA LYS A 73 -24.86 10.28 -2.60
C LYS A 73 -24.43 9.89 -4.01
N TYR A 74 -23.27 9.20 -4.14
CA TYR A 74 -22.71 8.83 -5.45
C TYR A 74 -23.08 7.40 -5.83
N GLY A 75 -23.30 6.54 -4.85
CA GLY A 75 -23.67 5.14 -5.04
C GLY A 75 -22.60 4.32 -5.75
N LEU A 76 -23.00 3.14 -6.20
CA LEU A 76 -22.14 2.19 -6.89
C LEU A 76 -21.96 2.49 -8.40
N ASN A 77 -22.54 3.57 -8.92
CA ASN A 77 -22.45 3.96 -10.32
C ASN A 77 -22.07 5.44 -10.38
N HIS A 78 -20.83 5.71 -10.63
CA HIS A 78 -20.32 7.08 -10.85
C HIS A 78 -19.15 7.03 -11.82
N THR A 79 -18.90 8.15 -12.49
CA THR A 79 -17.69 8.37 -13.27
C THR A 79 -16.62 9.04 -12.39
N TYR A 80 -15.38 8.99 -12.84
CA TYR A 80 -14.30 9.70 -12.17
C TYR A 80 -14.52 11.21 -12.10
N LYS A 81 -15.12 11.75 -13.16
CA LYS A 81 -15.48 13.17 -13.25
C LYS A 81 -16.55 13.57 -12.23
N GLU A 82 -17.56 12.72 -12.02
CA GLU A 82 -18.62 12.98 -11.03
C GLU A 82 -18.08 12.90 -9.61
N ILE A 83 -17.34 11.84 -9.25
CA ILE A 83 -16.84 11.65 -7.89
C ILE A 83 -15.79 12.71 -7.51
N THR A 84 -15.03 13.22 -8.46
CA THR A 84 -14.06 14.30 -8.24
C THR A 84 -14.66 15.72 -8.35
N GLY A 85 -15.96 15.84 -8.66
CA GLY A 85 -16.62 17.13 -8.86
C GLY A 85 -16.01 17.93 -10.01
N ASN A 86 -15.89 17.33 -11.20
CA ASN A 86 -15.21 17.93 -12.34
C ASN A 86 -13.74 18.31 -12.02
N TYR A 87 -13.02 17.44 -11.31
CA TYR A 87 -11.62 17.64 -10.93
C TYR A 87 -11.36 18.80 -9.95
N THR A 88 -12.43 19.42 -9.41
CA THR A 88 -12.33 20.53 -8.44
C THR A 88 -12.25 20.02 -7.00
N PHE A 89 -12.55 18.73 -6.77
CA PHE A 89 -12.63 18.10 -5.47
C PHE A 89 -13.60 18.77 -4.48
N ASN A 90 -14.62 19.44 -5.02
CA ASN A 90 -15.71 20.04 -4.21
C ASN A 90 -16.69 18.98 -3.67
N THR A 91 -16.53 17.74 -4.08
CA THR A 91 -17.21 16.57 -3.55
C THR A 91 -16.64 16.12 -2.21
N HIS A 92 -15.43 16.59 -1.86
CA HIS A 92 -14.86 16.33 -0.54
C HIS A 92 -15.75 16.91 0.57
N THR A 93 -16.07 16.08 1.56
CA THR A 93 -16.79 16.51 2.75
C THR A 93 -16.24 15.79 4.00
N PRO A 94 -15.78 16.55 5.01
CA PRO A 94 -15.31 15.95 6.27
C PRO A 94 -16.38 15.14 7.02
N LYS A 95 -17.66 15.29 6.63
CA LYS A 95 -18.79 14.56 7.21
C LYS A 95 -19.15 13.30 6.42
N GLY A 96 -18.41 13.00 5.36
CA GLY A 96 -18.57 11.78 4.58
C GLY A 96 -18.19 10.54 5.38
N ASP A 97 -18.48 9.40 4.83
CA ASP A 97 -18.32 8.10 5.48
C ASP A 97 -17.28 7.19 4.80
N VAL A 98 -16.79 7.56 3.61
CA VAL A 98 -15.83 6.76 2.84
C VAL A 98 -14.63 7.59 2.41
N LEU A 99 -13.43 7.03 2.58
CA LEU A 99 -12.20 7.54 1.99
C LEU A 99 -12.13 7.12 0.52
N TYR A 100 -12.26 8.07 -0.39
CA TYR A 100 -12.21 7.77 -1.82
C TYR A 100 -10.81 8.04 -2.38
N GLY A 101 -10.21 6.98 -2.95
CA GLY A 101 -8.89 7.06 -3.58
C GLY A 101 -8.97 7.77 -4.93
N ILE A 102 -8.26 8.89 -5.07
CA ILE A 102 -8.16 9.67 -6.30
C ILE A 102 -7.01 9.18 -7.15
N GLU A 103 -5.85 8.97 -6.54
CA GLU A 103 -4.63 8.59 -7.24
C GLU A 103 -3.77 7.68 -6.36
N VAL A 104 -3.07 6.75 -6.98
CA VAL A 104 -1.94 6.05 -6.38
C VAL A 104 -0.98 5.60 -7.49
N PHE A 105 0.28 5.97 -7.36
CA PHE A 105 1.32 5.46 -8.25
C PHE A 105 2.65 5.30 -7.53
N ILE A 106 3.50 4.47 -8.11
CA ILE A 106 4.92 4.35 -7.78
C ILE A 106 5.70 4.45 -9.09
N LYS A 107 6.74 5.30 -9.12
CA LYS A 107 7.68 5.41 -10.25
C LYS A 107 8.27 4.03 -10.57
N THR A 108 8.48 3.75 -11.84
CA THR A 108 8.88 2.42 -12.30
C THR A 108 10.19 1.94 -11.66
N GLU A 109 11.16 2.82 -11.46
CA GLU A 109 12.47 2.51 -10.87
C GLU A 109 12.40 2.13 -9.39
N PHE A 110 11.34 2.56 -8.66
CA PHE A 110 11.12 2.24 -7.25
C PHE A 110 10.14 1.09 -7.04
N ARG A 111 9.70 0.41 -8.11
CA ARG A 111 8.86 -0.79 -8.00
C ARG A 111 9.66 -1.95 -7.40
N GLY A 112 8.97 -2.88 -6.74
CA GLY A 112 9.63 -3.98 -6.03
C GLY A 112 9.96 -3.68 -4.56
N LEU A 113 9.98 -2.40 -4.15
CA LEU A 113 10.27 -1.96 -2.78
C LEU A 113 9.01 -1.93 -1.87
N ARG A 114 7.92 -2.51 -2.29
CA ARG A 114 6.63 -2.55 -1.54
C ARG A 114 6.07 -1.17 -1.15
N LEU A 115 6.54 -0.09 -1.79
CA LEU A 115 6.11 1.28 -1.47
C LEU A 115 4.61 1.51 -1.68
N GLY A 116 4.03 0.88 -2.70
CA GLY A 116 2.59 0.93 -2.94
C GLY A 116 1.77 0.34 -1.79
N ARG A 117 2.26 -0.75 -1.16
CA ARG A 117 1.65 -1.33 0.03
C ARG A 117 1.65 -0.33 1.19
N ARG A 118 2.78 0.33 1.46
CA ARG A 118 2.87 1.37 2.50
C ARG A 118 1.87 2.52 2.30
N LEU A 119 1.64 2.92 1.03
CA LEU A 119 0.63 3.93 0.71
C LEU A 119 -0.80 3.43 1.01
N TYR A 120 -1.10 2.16 0.74
CA TYR A 120 -2.39 1.58 1.10
C TYR A 120 -2.53 1.37 2.60
N ASP A 121 -1.49 0.93 3.30
CA ASP A 121 -1.50 0.80 4.76
C ASP A 121 -1.77 2.15 5.42
N TYR A 122 -1.11 3.22 4.95
CA TYR A 122 -1.41 4.57 5.42
C TYR A 122 -2.88 4.96 5.20
N ARG A 123 -3.46 4.68 4.01
CA ARG A 123 -4.88 4.96 3.75
C ARG A 123 -5.80 4.20 4.69
N LYS A 124 -5.48 2.93 4.97
CA LYS A 124 -6.24 2.10 5.92
C LYS A 124 -6.17 2.69 7.33
N ASP A 125 -4.98 3.06 7.80
CA ASP A 125 -4.80 3.71 9.09
C ASP A 125 -5.52 5.06 9.17
N LEU A 126 -5.46 5.87 8.12
CA LEU A 126 -6.20 7.13 8.04
C LEU A 126 -7.72 6.90 8.11
N CYS A 127 -8.22 5.92 7.38
CA CYS A 127 -9.63 5.55 7.37
C CYS A 127 -10.11 5.13 8.78
N GLU A 128 -9.31 4.33 9.50
CA GLU A 128 -9.60 3.89 10.86
C GLU A 128 -9.55 5.07 11.85
N ARG A 129 -8.50 5.91 11.78
CA ARG A 129 -8.36 7.07 12.66
C ARG A 129 -9.50 8.08 12.52
N LEU A 130 -10.01 8.24 11.31
CA LEU A 130 -11.14 9.13 11.01
C LEU A 130 -12.49 8.45 11.23
N ASN A 131 -12.52 7.20 11.67
CA ASN A 131 -13.72 6.38 11.81
C ASN A 131 -14.59 6.40 10.55
N LEU A 132 -13.97 6.22 9.37
CA LEU A 132 -14.67 6.07 8.12
C LEU A 132 -15.06 4.61 7.89
N ARG A 133 -16.16 4.36 7.20
CA ARG A 133 -16.71 3.03 6.95
C ARG A 133 -15.77 2.14 6.14
N GLY A 134 -14.99 2.74 5.25
CA GLY A 134 -14.07 2.01 4.39
C GLY A 134 -13.38 2.92 3.39
N ILE A 135 -12.67 2.27 2.49
CA ILE A 135 -11.98 2.91 1.35
C ILE A 135 -12.62 2.41 0.08
N ALA A 136 -12.89 3.31 -0.88
CA ALA A 136 -13.37 2.95 -2.21
C ALA A 136 -12.57 3.68 -3.29
N PHE A 137 -12.46 3.09 -4.47
CA PHE A 137 -11.93 3.73 -5.68
C PHE A 137 -12.25 2.91 -6.93
N GLY A 138 -12.23 3.58 -8.09
CA GLY A 138 -12.26 2.91 -9.38
C GLY A 138 -10.86 2.48 -9.81
N GLY A 139 -10.56 1.19 -9.73
CA GLY A 139 -9.30 0.63 -10.21
C GLY A 139 -9.33 0.43 -11.72
N ARG A 140 -8.35 0.98 -12.44
CA ARG A 140 -8.16 0.74 -13.87
C ARG A 140 -7.81 -0.72 -14.14
N ILE A 141 -8.11 -1.19 -15.34
CA ILE A 141 -7.76 -2.53 -15.84
C ILE A 141 -6.98 -2.41 -17.16
N PRO A 142 -5.75 -1.85 -17.13
CA PRO A 142 -5.07 -1.38 -18.33
C PRO A 142 -4.74 -2.46 -19.36
N ASN A 143 -4.69 -3.74 -18.99
CA ASN A 143 -4.46 -4.83 -19.95
C ASN A 143 -5.78 -5.36 -20.57
N TYR A 144 -6.93 -4.80 -20.20
CA TYR A 144 -8.22 -5.29 -20.71
C TYR A 144 -8.35 -5.10 -22.23
N HIS A 145 -7.79 -4.03 -22.81
CA HIS A 145 -7.85 -3.80 -24.26
C HIS A 145 -7.29 -4.97 -25.08
N GLU A 146 -6.29 -5.69 -24.55
CA GLU A 146 -5.69 -6.87 -25.21
C GLU A 146 -6.63 -8.08 -25.25
N HIS A 147 -7.67 -8.08 -24.44
CA HIS A 147 -8.62 -9.19 -24.25
C HIS A 147 -10.06 -8.82 -24.60
N ALA A 148 -10.32 -7.59 -24.99
CA ALA A 148 -11.67 -7.07 -25.15
C ALA A 148 -12.45 -7.68 -26.31
N GLU A 149 -11.79 -8.30 -27.28
CA GLU A 149 -12.42 -9.04 -28.37
C GLU A 149 -12.97 -10.40 -27.93
N ASP A 150 -12.30 -11.05 -26.95
CA ASP A 150 -12.60 -12.40 -26.52
C ASP A 150 -13.33 -12.44 -25.17
N LEU A 151 -13.18 -11.44 -24.33
CA LEU A 151 -13.69 -11.44 -22.96
C LEU A 151 -14.50 -10.18 -22.64
N THR A 152 -15.64 -10.38 -21.99
CA THR A 152 -16.34 -9.27 -21.33
C THR A 152 -15.52 -8.76 -20.14
N PRO A 153 -15.69 -7.49 -19.68
CA PRO A 153 -15.00 -6.98 -18.49
C PRO A 153 -15.17 -7.88 -17.26
N LYS A 154 -16.34 -8.50 -17.10
CA LYS A 154 -16.62 -9.41 -15.99
C LYS A 154 -15.79 -10.70 -16.06
N GLU A 155 -15.71 -11.30 -17.24
CA GLU A 155 -14.91 -12.51 -17.47
C GLU A 155 -13.43 -12.21 -17.27
N TYR A 156 -12.94 -11.08 -17.80
CA TYR A 156 -11.57 -10.63 -17.61
C TYR A 156 -11.23 -10.49 -16.12
N ILE A 157 -12.02 -9.75 -15.35
CA ILE A 157 -11.81 -9.56 -13.91
C ILE A 157 -11.81 -10.89 -13.17
N ASN A 158 -12.71 -11.81 -13.52
CA ASN A 158 -12.74 -13.14 -12.91
C ASN A 158 -11.47 -13.93 -13.21
N LYS A 159 -10.98 -13.89 -14.45
CA LYS A 159 -9.72 -14.55 -14.83
C LYS A 159 -8.50 -13.96 -14.12
N VAL A 160 -8.47 -12.64 -13.93
CA VAL A 160 -7.43 -11.99 -13.12
C VAL A 160 -7.48 -12.45 -11.66
N ARG A 161 -8.68 -12.52 -11.05
CA ARG A 161 -8.87 -13.04 -9.69
C ARG A 161 -8.42 -14.50 -9.52
N LEU A 162 -8.66 -15.31 -10.56
CA LEU A 162 -8.22 -16.73 -10.60
C LEU A 162 -6.74 -16.87 -10.97
N LYS A 163 -6.01 -15.77 -11.22
CA LYS A 163 -4.61 -15.73 -11.65
C LYS A 163 -4.38 -16.41 -13.01
N GLU A 164 -5.41 -16.51 -13.85
CA GLU A 164 -5.33 -16.99 -15.23
C GLU A 164 -4.80 -15.90 -16.18
N ILE A 165 -5.10 -14.64 -15.87
CA ILE A 165 -4.57 -13.44 -16.56
C ILE A 165 -3.85 -12.58 -15.55
N ASN A 166 -2.72 -12.00 -15.96
CA ASN A 166 -1.99 -11.05 -15.15
C ASN A 166 -2.36 -9.61 -15.51
N ASP A 167 -3.11 -8.93 -14.63
CA ASP A 167 -3.27 -7.47 -14.67
C ASP A 167 -2.53 -6.87 -13.48
N PRO A 168 -1.41 -6.15 -13.71
CA PRO A 168 -0.56 -5.70 -12.61
C PRO A 168 -1.26 -4.71 -11.68
N VAL A 169 -2.21 -3.90 -12.20
CA VAL A 169 -2.93 -2.92 -11.39
C VAL A 169 -3.99 -3.61 -10.54
N LEU A 170 -4.85 -4.42 -11.15
CA LEU A 170 -5.92 -5.11 -10.42
C LEU A 170 -5.35 -6.16 -9.44
N ASN A 171 -4.32 -6.91 -9.83
CA ASN A 171 -3.65 -7.86 -8.95
C ASN A 171 -3.04 -7.17 -7.73
N PHE A 172 -2.39 -6.02 -7.94
CA PHE A 172 -1.83 -5.24 -6.84
C PHE A 172 -2.92 -4.78 -5.86
N GLN A 173 -4.05 -4.29 -6.36
CA GLN A 173 -5.16 -3.84 -5.53
C GLN A 173 -5.79 -4.99 -4.74
N ILE A 174 -6.02 -6.14 -5.37
CA ILE A 174 -6.57 -7.34 -4.69
C ILE A 174 -5.57 -7.87 -3.64
N SER A 175 -4.27 -7.86 -3.92
CA SER A 175 -3.24 -8.30 -2.97
C SER A 175 -3.08 -7.37 -1.75
N ASN A 176 -3.69 -6.19 -1.79
CA ASN A 176 -3.78 -5.25 -0.68
C ASN A 176 -5.19 -5.25 -0.04
N ASP A 177 -5.89 -6.39 -0.08
CA ASP A 177 -7.19 -6.67 0.56
C ASP A 177 -8.37 -5.85 0.01
N PHE A 178 -8.24 -5.26 -1.17
CA PHE A 178 -9.38 -4.63 -1.83
C PHE A 178 -10.18 -5.67 -2.60
N HIS A 179 -11.49 -5.64 -2.46
CA HIS A 179 -12.38 -6.57 -3.14
C HIS A 179 -13.19 -5.87 -4.24
N PRO A 180 -13.34 -6.51 -5.41
CA PRO A 180 -14.19 -6.02 -6.49
C PRO A 180 -15.67 -6.03 -6.11
N VAL A 181 -16.32 -4.87 -6.24
CA VAL A 181 -17.76 -4.71 -5.94
C VAL A 181 -18.56 -4.60 -7.21
N LYS A 182 -18.10 -3.80 -8.17
CA LYS A 182 -18.84 -3.51 -9.40
C LYS A 182 -17.92 -3.12 -10.55
N ILE A 183 -18.43 -3.26 -11.77
CA ILE A 183 -17.81 -2.75 -12.99
C ILE A 183 -18.38 -1.35 -13.25
N LEU A 184 -17.51 -0.36 -13.33
CA LEU A 184 -17.84 1.01 -13.72
C LEU A 184 -17.61 1.15 -15.23
N LYS A 185 -18.60 1.67 -15.94
CA LYS A 185 -18.55 1.94 -17.38
C LYS A 185 -18.31 3.42 -17.61
N ALA A 186 -17.54 3.76 -18.66
CA ALA A 186 -17.16 5.12 -18.98
C ALA A 186 -16.61 5.85 -17.72
N TYR A 187 -15.83 5.13 -16.93
CA TYR A 187 -15.36 5.66 -15.65
C TYR A 187 -14.34 6.76 -15.83
N LEU A 188 -13.35 6.57 -16.67
CA LEU A 188 -12.30 7.54 -17.00
C LEU A 188 -12.29 7.77 -18.50
N GLU A 189 -12.74 8.93 -18.93
CA GLU A 189 -12.80 9.33 -20.32
C GLU A 189 -11.39 9.31 -20.95
N GLY A 190 -11.26 8.65 -22.11
CA GLY A 190 -10.00 8.51 -22.83
C GLY A 190 -9.03 7.46 -22.30
N ASP A 191 -9.44 6.63 -21.33
CA ASP A 191 -8.65 5.46 -20.91
C ASP A 191 -8.81 4.29 -21.87
N GLU A 192 -8.17 4.38 -23.04
CA GLU A 192 -8.24 3.36 -24.08
C GLU A 192 -7.71 2.00 -23.60
N ALA A 193 -6.67 1.98 -22.76
CA ALA A 193 -6.08 0.76 -22.24
C ALA A 193 -7.05 -0.09 -21.41
N SER A 194 -8.00 0.55 -20.73
CA SER A 194 -9.08 -0.12 -19.98
C SER A 194 -10.40 -0.13 -20.73
N ASN A 195 -10.45 0.35 -21.99
CA ASN A 195 -11.70 0.62 -22.72
C ASN A 195 -12.71 1.43 -21.88
N GLU A 196 -12.21 2.42 -21.14
CA GLU A 196 -12.92 3.27 -20.19
C GLU A 196 -13.64 2.51 -19.05
N TYR A 197 -13.37 1.21 -18.88
CA TYR A 197 -13.87 0.46 -17.74
C TYR A 197 -12.96 0.61 -16.52
N ALA A 198 -13.56 0.56 -15.34
CA ALA A 198 -12.85 0.38 -14.09
C ALA A 198 -13.57 -0.65 -13.21
N VAL A 199 -12.86 -1.17 -12.25
CA VAL A 199 -13.42 -2.00 -11.18
C VAL A 199 -13.59 -1.12 -9.95
N LEU A 200 -14.83 -0.98 -9.48
CA LEU A 200 -15.06 -0.41 -8.16
C LEU A 200 -14.52 -1.40 -7.12
N LEU A 201 -13.52 -0.97 -6.39
CA LEU A 201 -12.85 -1.73 -5.35
C LEU A 201 -13.12 -1.09 -4.00
N GLU A 202 -13.41 -1.93 -3.02
CA GLU A 202 -13.67 -1.49 -1.64
C GLU A 202 -12.81 -2.27 -0.65
N TRP A 203 -12.50 -1.62 0.44
CA TRP A 203 -11.94 -2.19 1.65
C TRP A 203 -12.76 -1.72 2.85
N ASP A 204 -13.24 -2.66 3.66
CA ASP A 204 -14.12 -2.38 4.79
C ASP A 204 -13.31 -2.14 6.06
N ASN A 205 -13.59 -1.04 6.74
CA ASN A 205 -13.06 -0.79 8.06
C ASN A 205 -13.86 -1.59 9.11
N ILE A 206 -13.32 -2.71 9.54
CA ILE A 206 -13.97 -3.58 10.54
C ILE A 206 -14.10 -2.92 11.93
N TYR A 207 -13.39 -1.81 12.17
CA TYR A 207 -13.45 -1.03 13.40
C TYR A 207 -14.42 0.16 13.31
N TYR A 208 -15.14 0.29 12.19
CA TYR A 208 -16.09 1.38 11.98
C TYR A 208 -17.22 1.33 13.01
N GLU A 209 -17.36 2.40 13.75
CA GLU A 209 -18.49 2.61 14.65
C GLU A 209 -19.40 3.71 14.10
N LYS A 210 -20.69 3.38 13.88
CA LYS A 210 -21.65 4.43 13.46
C LYS A 210 -21.62 5.58 14.46
N PRO A 211 -21.49 6.85 14.00
CA PRO A 211 -21.44 7.99 14.90
C PRO A 211 -22.69 8.01 15.80
N THR A 212 -22.52 7.60 17.02
CA THR A 212 -23.47 7.93 18.08
C THR A 212 -23.17 9.36 18.50
N LYS A 213 -24.17 10.13 18.93
CA LYS A 213 -24.07 11.58 19.27
C LYS A 213 -23.01 11.93 20.35
N LYS A 214 -22.07 11.03 20.66
CA LYS A 214 -20.96 11.25 21.62
C LYS A 214 -19.63 11.35 20.86
N PRO A 215 -18.75 12.31 21.20
CA PRO A 215 -17.44 12.42 20.58
C PRO A 215 -16.62 11.14 20.84
N VAL A 216 -16.12 10.53 19.76
CA VAL A 216 -15.26 9.35 19.84
C VAL A 216 -13.83 9.83 20.14
N THR A 217 -13.29 9.39 21.26
CA THR A 217 -11.84 9.53 21.54
C THR A 217 -11.08 8.50 20.71
N VAL A 218 -10.26 8.97 19.77
CA VAL A 218 -9.41 8.10 18.96
C VAL A 218 -8.41 7.39 19.88
N LYS A 219 -8.55 6.08 20.05
CA LYS A 219 -7.55 5.26 20.75
C LYS A 219 -6.37 5.01 19.80
N LYS A 220 -5.17 5.37 20.25
CA LYS A 220 -3.95 4.91 19.60
C LYS A 220 -3.76 3.43 19.94
N ILE A 221 -3.80 2.58 18.94
CA ILE A 221 -3.57 1.14 19.07
C ILE A 221 -2.16 0.88 18.55
N VAL A 222 -1.33 0.21 19.35
CA VAL A 222 -0.07 -0.38 18.93
C VAL A 222 -0.29 -1.88 18.77
N ARG A 223 0.01 -2.42 17.60
CA ARG A 223 -0.13 -3.85 17.31
C ARG A 223 1.23 -4.53 17.39
N LEU A 224 1.29 -5.60 18.18
CA LEU A 224 2.49 -6.41 18.34
C LEU A 224 2.28 -7.76 17.67
N GLY A 225 3.16 -8.12 16.75
CA GLY A 225 3.25 -9.45 16.16
C GLY A 225 4.21 -10.32 16.99
N LEU A 226 3.68 -11.22 17.81
CA LEU A 226 4.50 -12.17 18.57
C LEU A 226 4.79 -13.39 17.69
N ILE A 227 6.06 -13.60 17.36
CA ILE A 227 6.46 -14.69 16.49
C ILE A 227 6.68 -15.95 17.31
N GLN A 228 5.83 -16.94 17.07
CA GLN A 228 6.03 -18.27 17.63
C GLN A 228 7.05 -19.02 16.79
N TRP A 229 8.32 -18.80 17.13
CA TRP A 229 9.45 -19.34 16.40
C TRP A 229 9.61 -20.84 16.66
N GLN A 230 9.75 -21.61 15.58
CA GLN A 230 10.10 -23.01 15.69
C GLN A 230 11.60 -23.16 15.43
N MET A 231 12.34 -23.69 16.40
CA MET A 231 13.74 -24.06 16.22
C MET A 231 13.85 -25.19 15.21
N ARG A 232 14.38 -24.90 14.04
CA ARG A 232 14.63 -25.86 12.94
C ARG A 232 16.12 -25.93 12.69
N LEU A 233 16.55 -26.96 11.97
CA LEU A 233 17.91 -27.04 11.47
C LEU A 233 18.06 -26.07 10.30
N TYR A 234 19.06 -25.21 10.35
CA TYR A 234 19.45 -24.32 9.26
C TYR A 234 20.94 -24.61 8.94
N HIS A 235 21.23 -24.70 7.65
CA HIS A 235 22.59 -24.95 7.18
C HIS A 235 23.42 -23.68 7.02
N ASN A 236 22.76 -22.54 6.97
CA ASN A 236 23.38 -21.23 6.81
C ASN A 236 22.47 -20.12 7.29
N LEU A 237 23.02 -18.90 7.33
CA LEU A 237 22.27 -17.71 7.72
C LEU A 237 21.14 -17.37 6.74
N ASP A 238 21.31 -17.67 5.46
CA ASP A 238 20.28 -17.36 4.44
C ASP A 238 18.96 -18.10 4.71
N GLU A 239 19.04 -19.39 5.07
CA GLU A 239 17.86 -20.19 5.41
C GLU A 239 17.15 -19.66 6.67
N LEU A 240 17.89 -19.24 7.68
CA LEU A 240 17.34 -18.63 8.89
C LEU A 240 16.66 -17.32 8.55
N MET A 241 17.29 -16.48 7.72
CA MET A 241 16.73 -15.18 7.33
C MET A 241 15.50 -15.32 6.43
N GLN A 242 15.43 -16.32 5.56
CA GLN A 242 14.20 -16.63 4.81
C GLN A 242 13.03 -16.98 5.73
N GLN A 243 13.28 -17.76 6.78
CA GLN A 243 12.25 -18.06 7.77
C GLN A 243 11.84 -16.80 8.55
N ALA A 244 12.79 -15.94 8.91
CA ALA A 244 12.52 -14.67 9.56
C ALA A 244 11.67 -13.76 8.66
N GLU A 245 12.03 -13.63 7.39
CA GLU A 245 11.28 -12.84 6.41
C GLU A 245 9.84 -13.32 6.24
N TYR A 246 9.62 -14.65 6.20
CA TYR A 246 8.28 -15.23 6.13
C TYR A 246 7.38 -14.75 7.28
N PHE A 247 7.90 -14.73 8.52
CA PHE A 247 7.13 -14.24 9.67
C PHE A 247 6.95 -12.73 9.65
N ILE A 248 7.97 -11.98 9.23
CA ILE A 248 7.89 -10.51 9.10
C ILE A 248 6.83 -10.13 8.06
N ASP A 249 6.79 -10.82 6.91
CA ASP A 249 5.75 -10.61 5.89
C ASP A 249 4.35 -10.88 6.46
N ALA A 250 4.18 -12.00 7.17
CA ALA A 250 2.91 -12.35 7.77
C ALA A 250 2.43 -11.28 8.78
N VAL A 251 3.27 -10.89 9.75
CA VAL A 251 2.87 -9.91 10.78
C VAL A 251 2.70 -8.50 10.20
N SER A 252 3.49 -8.13 9.19
CA SER A 252 3.29 -6.88 8.46
C SER A 252 1.96 -6.90 7.70
N GLY A 253 1.55 -8.07 7.16
CA GLY A 253 0.23 -8.28 6.57
C GLY A 253 -0.93 -8.04 7.52
N TYR A 254 -0.74 -8.32 8.81
CA TYR A 254 -1.69 -7.97 9.88
C TYR A 254 -1.53 -6.53 10.37
N ARG A 255 -0.71 -5.70 9.71
CA ARG A 255 -0.45 -4.29 10.06
C ARG A 255 0.04 -4.13 11.50
N CYS A 256 0.91 -5.03 11.94
CA CYS A 256 1.58 -4.91 13.22
C CYS A 256 2.66 -3.81 13.15
N ASP A 257 2.80 -3.06 14.26
CA ASP A 257 3.82 -2.00 14.38
C ASP A 257 5.19 -2.60 14.74
N PHE A 258 5.19 -3.78 15.39
CA PHE A 258 6.39 -4.49 15.82
C PHE A 258 6.28 -5.98 15.53
N ALA A 259 7.39 -6.57 15.07
CA ALA A 259 7.59 -8.02 15.01
C ALA A 259 8.53 -8.43 16.14
N LEU A 260 8.04 -9.23 17.07
CA LEU A 260 8.82 -9.66 18.24
C LEU A 260 9.26 -11.12 18.10
N PHE A 261 10.54 -11.31 17.90
CA PHE A 261 11.18 -12.63 17.88
C PHE A 261 11.53 -13.06 19.31
N PRO A 262 11.56 -14.38 19.58
CA PRO A 262 11.99 -14.87 20.87
C PRO A 262 13.49 -14.67 21.05
N GLU A 263 13.92 -14.66 22.31
CA GLU A 263 15.33 -14.71 22.68
C GLU A 263 16.00 -15.95 22.03
N PHE A 264 17.22 -15.80 21.57
CA PHE A 264 17.97 -16.86 20.92
C PHE A 264 17.33 -17.46 19.65
N PHE A 265 16.53 -16.69 18.91
CA PHE A 265 15.94 -17.17 17.64
C PHE A 265 17.00 -17.69 16.65
N ASN A 266 18.25 -17.23 16.76
CA ASN A 266 19.40 -17.60 15.94
C ASN A 266 20.19 -18.80 16.48
N ALA A 267 19.79 -19.37 17.64
CA ALA A 267 20.47 -20.54 18.23
C ALA A 267 20.65 -21.73 17.30
N PRO A 268 19.75 -22.01 16.33
CA PRO A 268 19.97 -23.11 15.39
C PRO A 268 21.27 -23.03 14.60
N LEU A 269 21.83 -21.81 14.38
CA LEU A 269 23.14 -21.64 13.74
C LEU A 269 24.31 -22.15 14.57
N MET A 270 24.09 -22.48 15.85
CA MET A 270 25.11 -23.09 16.72
C MET A 270 25.33 -24.58 16.43
N MET A 271 24.49 -25.22 15.64
CA MET A 271 24.52 -26.66 15.47
C MET A 271 25.90 -27.18 14.98
N ASP A 272 26.52 -26.46 14.07
CA ASP A 272 27.84 -26.79 13.54
C ASP A 272 28.96 -26.59 14.58
N TYR A 273 28.67 -25.91 15.68
CA TYR A 273 29.61 -25.61 16.76
C TYR A 273 29.37 -26.40 18.05
N ASN A 274 28.46 -27.38 18.02
CA ASN A 274 28.14 -28.23 19.19
C ASN A 274 29.29 -29.05 19.72
N HIS A 275 30.37 -29.18 18.95
CA HIS A 275 31.61 -29.86 19.36
C HIS A 275 32.56 -28.94 20.15
N LEU A 276 32.29 -27.64 20.20
CA LEU A 276 33.06 -26.64 20.93
C LEU A 276 32.53 -26.48 22.37
N SER A 277 33.35 -25.84 23.23
CA SER A 277 32.85 -25.39 24.53
C SER A 277 31.79 -24.28 24.38
N GLU A 278 30.90 -24.14 25.36
CA GLU A 278 29.84 -23.13 25.34
C GLU A 278 30.36 -21.71 25.04
N PRO A 279 31.44 -21.21 25.67
CA PRO A 279 31.97 -19.89 25.36
C PRO A 279 32.53 -19.77 23.94
N GLU A 280 33.09 -20.84 23.37
CA GLU A 280 33.59 -20.85 22.01
C GLU A 280 32.46 -20.88 21.01
N ALA A 281 31.42 -21.70 21.21
CA ALA A 281 30.25 -21.78 20.36
C ALA A 281 29.49 -20.42 20.32
N ILE A 282 29.38 -19.74 21.46
CA ILE A 282 28.76 -18.40 21.51
C ILE A 282 29.59 -17.37 20.72
N ARG A 283 30.93 -17.46 20.77
CA ARG A 283 31.78 -16.58 19.96
C ARG A 283 31.62 -16.80 18.47
N GLU A 284 31.46 -18.07 18.04
CA GLU A 284 31.17 -18.36 16.64
C GLU A 284 29.80 -17.80 16.23
N LEU A 285 28.78 -18.01 17.05
CA LEU A 285 27.45 -17.43 16.81
C LEU A 285 27.48 -15.90 16.71
N SER A 286 28.30 -15.23 17.52
CA SER A 286 28.41 -13.77 17.53
C SER A 286 28.95 -13.18 16.22
N LYS A 287 29.64 -13.97 15.39
CA LYS A 287 30.13 -13.52 14.08
C LYS A 287 29.00 -13.20 13.09
N TYR A 288 27.82 -13.76 13.28
CA TYR A 288 26.65 -13.45 12.46
C TYR A 288 25.92 -12.16 12.87
N THR A 289 26.29 -11.54 14.00
CA THR A 289 25.54 -10.42 14.60
C THR A 289 25.39 -9.24 13.65
N GLU A 290 26.48 -8.78 13.04
CA GLU A 290 26.45 -7.62 12.15
C GLU A 290 25.58 -7.88 10.91
N GLU A 291 25.72 -9.04 10.29
CA GLU A 291 24.94 -9.42 9.12
C GLU A 291 23.45 -9.59 9.47
N ILE A 292 23.14 -10.21 10.61
CA ILE A 292 21.75 -10.33 11.10
C ILE A 292 21.14 -8.93 11.29
N VAL A 293 21.84 -8.02 11.96
CA VAL A 293 21.36 -6.65 12.19
C VAL A 293 21.11 -5.91 10.88
N GLN A 294 22.03 -6.03 9.93
CA GLN A 294 21.88 -5.43 8.62
C GLN A 294 20.64 -5.97 7.90
N ARG A 295 20.49 -7.30 7.81
CA ARG A 295 19.37 -7.94 7.12
C ARG A 295 18.01 -7.61 7.78
N PHE A 296 17.94 -7.60 9.11
CA PHE A 296 16.72 -7.18 9.81
C PHE A 296 16.41 -5.70 9.57
N SER A 297 17.41 -4.83 9.46
CA SER A 297 17.22 -3.43 9.11
C SER A 297 16.62 -3.28 7.70
N GLU A 298 17.13 -4.04 6.73
CA GLU A 298 16.60 -4.07 5.37
C GLU A 298 15.15 -4.59 5.34
N LEU A 299 14.85 -5.66 6.09
CA LEU A 299 13.50 -6.18 6.22
C LEU A 299 12.56 -5.19 6.92
N ALA A 300 13.01 -4.54 7.99
CA ALA A 300 12.22 -3.52 8.70
C ALA A 300 11.84 -2.37 7.75
N ILE A 301 12.79 -1.91 6.94
CA ILE A 301 12.55 -0.90 5.90
C ILE A 301 11.59 -1.43 4.83
N SER A 302 11.83 -2.63 4.28
CA SER A 302 11.05 -3.22 3.21
C SER A 302 9.59 -3.48 3.61
N TYR A 303 9.37 -3.96 4.82
CA TYR A 303 8.05 -4.36 5.32
C TYR A 303 7.36 -3.29 6.17
N ASN A 304 8.00 -2.14 6.40
CA ASN A 304 7.51 -1.03 7.23
C ASN A 304 7.07 -1.50 8.62
N ILE A 305 7.93 -2.23 9.32
CA ILE A 305 7.69 -2.81 10.66
C ILE A 305 8.95 -2.66 11.51
N ASN A 306 8.79 -2.52 12.83
CA ASN A 306 9.89 -2.43 13.78
C ASN A 306 10.21 -3.78 14.40
#